data_4af0e8473ed974e614c5267a217fecda
#
_entry.id   4af0e8473ed974e614c5267a217fecda
#
_cell.length_a   1.000
_cell.length_b   1.000
_cell.length_c   1.000
_cell.angle_alpha   90.00
_cell.angle_beta   90.00
_cell.angle_gamma   90.00
#
_symmetry.space_group_name_H-M   'P 1'
#
loop_
_entity.id
_entity.type
_entity.pdbx_description
1 polymer ?
#
loop_
_entity_poly.entity_id
_entity_poly.type
_entity_poly.pdbx_seq_one_letter_code
_entity_poly.pdbx_strand_id
1 'polypeptide(L)'
;MQFVKRLGIVLLLALAFALGAAEKVKYVFLFIGDGMSMPQRMLAEDYLFKTGRGKLTINHFPYQAPTTTRSANSLITDSAASGTAIACGEKTDNGRIGMNSDASRSLTSIAEIARDRGRKVGIVTSVTINHATPASFYGHRPSRGNNYEIGLDLVASRFDYFGGGGLASPDDRKSKEYKGNLYDLAAKQGYKVVAGRAGFDALVPGGGKILARGADDALPYAIDRTGGELTLADFTRKGIELLDNPNGFFMMVEGGKIDWMCHANDAGTVLHEMLDFNTAVEVACDFAAKHPDDTLIVVTGDHETGGLTLGFAGTGYVSKVDLLKNQKCSLDEFKARISKANAASFDDLKPLITENFGLHFDAAKKNDLYVKPEEEAALRAAFERKQLPMAVVRLFDNKASLGWTSSAHTALPVITSATGKKADLFQGMIDNTDIPGKLEPVL
;
A
#
# COMPACT_ATOMS: atom_id res chain seq x y z
N MET A 1 -51.97 -36.04 -16.52
CA MET A 1 -51.63 -35.29 -15.27
C MET A 1 -50.22 -35.54 -14.71
N GLN A 2 -49.65 -36.71 -14.83
CA GLN A 2 -48.27 -36.97 -14.34
C GLN A 2 -47.13 -36.38 -15.19
N PHE A 3 -47.32 -36.19 -16.50
CA PHE A 3 -46.31 -35.61 -17.40
C PHE A 3 -46.12 -34.09 -17.18
N VAL A 4 -47.19 -33.37 -16.88
CA VAL A 4 -47.13 -31.91 -16.61
C VAL A 4 -46.45 -31.62 -15.25
N LYS A 5 -46.62 -32.49 -14.24
CA LYS A 5 -45.96 -32.35 -12.93
C LYS A 5 -44.45 -32.58 -13.01
N ARG A 6 -43.98 -33.49 -13.87
CA ARG A 6 -42.54 -33.73 -14.05
C ARG A 6 -41.83 -32.58 -14.81
N LEU A 7 -42.50 -31.97 -15.81
CA LEU A 7 -41.96 -30.83 -16.54
C LEU A 7 -41.83 -29.58 -15.64
N GLY A 8 -42.83 -29.35 -14.76
CA GLY A 8 -42.84 -28.24 -13.81
C GLY A 8 -41.72 -28.34 -12.75
N ILE A 9 -41.40 -29.55 -12.28
CA ILE A 9 -40.29 -29.78 -11.30
C ILE A 9 -38.93 -29.62 -11.96
N VAL A 10 -38.75 -30.05 -13.20
CA VAL A 10 -37.48 -29.84 -13.93
C VAL A 10 -37.26 -28.38 -14.26
N LEU A 11 -38.32 -27.61 -14.62
CA LEU A 11 -38.21 -26.17 -14.84
C LEU A 11 -37.89 -25.41 -13.55
N LEU A 12 -38.53 -25.80 -12.42
CA LEU A 12 -38.26 -25.18 -11.11
C LEU A 12 -36.82 -25.49 -10.59
N LEU A 13 -36.33 -26.71 -10.84
CA LEU A 13 -34.94 -27.07 -10.52
C LEU A 13 -33.95 -26.35 -11.45
N ALA A 14 -34.24 -26.20 -12.74
CA ALA A 14 -33.42 -25.41 -13.65
C ALA A 14 -33.41 -23.91 -13.31
N LEU A 15 -34.57 -23.34 -12.90
CA LEU A 15 -34.65 -21.95 -12.41
C LEU A 15 -33.93 -21.77 -11.05
N ALA A 16 -34.01 -22.77 -10.14
CA ALA A 16 -33.29 -22.74 -8.87
C ALA A 16 -31.77 -22.87 -9.07
N PHE A 17 -31.32 -23.63 -10.06
CA PHE A 17 -29.90 -23.68 -10.45
C PHE A 17 -29.43 -22.41 -11.15
N ALA A 18 -30.27 -21.73 -11.91
CA ALA A 18 -29.96 -20.44 -12.53
C ALA A 18 -29.96 -19.28 -11.51
N LEU A 19 -30.72 -19.37 -10.43
CA LEU A 19 -30.75 -18.38 -9.35
C LEU A 19 -29.62 -18.58 -8.31
N GLY A 20 -28.86 -19.68 -8.36
CA GLY A 20 -27.84 -20.03 -7.38
C GLY A 20 -26.39 -19.97 -7.89
N ALA A 21 -26.15 -19.71 -9.17
CA ALA A 21 -24.81 -19.39 -9.62
C ALA A 21 -24.46 -17.99 -9.16
N ALA A 22 -23.67 -17.87 -8.07
CA ALA A 22 -23.13 -16.57 -7.68
C ALA A 22 -22.50 -15.94 -8.95
N GLU A 23 -23.03 -14.77 -9.36
CA GLU A 23 -22.49 -14.05 -10.52
C GLU A 23 -21.01 -13.75 -10.25
N LYS A 24 -20.13 -14.48 -10.92
CA LYS A 24 -18.69 -14.35 -10.75
C LYS A 24 -18.20 -13.02 -11.29
N VAL A 25 -17.19 -12.50 -10.63
CA VAL A 25 -16.41 -11.34 -11.08
C VAL A 25 -15.19 -11.87 -11.79
N LYS A 26 -14.93 -11.41 -13.01
CA LYS A 26 -13.78 -11.88 -13.82
C LYS A 26 -12.47 -11.26 -13.34
N TYR A 27 -12.48 -9.99 -12.98
CA TYR A 27 -11.30 -9.23 -12.60
C TYR A 27 -11.46 -8.67 -11.19
N VAL A 28 -10.61 -9.10 -10.28
CA VAL A 28 -10.64 -8.67 -8.88
C VAL A 28 -9.35 -7.95 -8.55
N PHE A 29 -9.47 -6.71 -8.13
CA PHE A 29 -8.39 -5.90 -7.60
C PHE A 29 -8.58 -5.71 -6.09
N LEU A 30 -7.52 -5.94 -5.33
CA LEU A 30 -7.44 -5.61 -3.91
C LEU A 30 -6.27 -4.66 -3.69
N PHE A 31 -6.57 -3.41 -3.41
CA PHE A 31 -5.58 -2.39 -3.08
C PHE A 31 -5.45 -2.26 -1.56
N ILE A 32 -4.22 -2.21 -1.06
CA ILE A 32 -3.90 -2.03 0.36
C ILE A 32 -2.96 -0.84 0.51
N GLY A 33 -3.41 0.23 1.17
CA GLY A 33 -2.52 1.29 1.64
C GLY A 33 -2.00 0.91 3.02
N ASP A 34 -0.73 0.52 3.12
CA ASP A 34 -0.11 0.21 4.41
C ASP A 34 -0.06 1.48 5.27
N GLY A 35 -0.57 1.39 6.50
CA GLY A 35 -0.69 2.54 7.40
C GLY A 35 -1.77 3.56 7.04
N MET A 36 -2.62 3.27 6.04
CA MET A 36 -3.63 4.18 5.49
C MET A 36 -4.98 4.05 6.20
N SER A 37 -5.34 5.05 6.97
CA SER A 37 -6.69 5.21 7.50
C SER A 37 -7.34 6.51 7.00
N MET A 38 -8.44 6.93 7.61
CA MET A 38 -9.17 8.14 7.21
C MET A 38 -8.29 9.41 7.28
N PRO A 39 -7.44 9.64 8.29
CA PRO A 39 -6.59 10.84 8.33
C PRO A 39 -5.68 10.97 7.11
N GLN A 40 -5.00 9.89 6.69
CA GLN A 40 -4.11 9.90 5.54
C GLN A 40 -4.90 10.17 4.23
N ARG A 41 -6.09 9.56 4.10
CA ARG A 41 -6.99 9.79 2.96
C ARG A 41 -7.48 11.23 2.91
N MET A 42 -7.88 11.81 4.06
CA MET A 42 -8.35 13.19 4.13
C MET A 42 -7.23 14.20 3.94
N LEU A 43 -5.99 13.91 4.35
CA LEU A 43 -4.82 14.73 4.02
C LEU A 43 -4.70 14.94 2.50
N ALA A 44 -4.78 13.86 1.73
CA ALA A 44 -4.71 13.94 0.27
C ALA A 44 -5.95 14.62 -0.35
N GLU A 45 -7.16 14.32 0.14
CA GLU A 45 -8.41 14.93 -0.32
C GLU A 45 -8.40 16.45 -0.11
N ASP A 46 -8.08 16.92 1.12
CA ASP A 46 -8.08 18.34 1.45
C ASP A 46 -6.97 19.10 0.70
N TYR A 47 -5.83 18.47 0.48
CA TYR A 47 -4.78 19.03 -0.34
C TYR A 47 -5.24 19.23 -1.79
N LEU A 48 -5.84 18.21 -2.40
CA LEU A 48 -6.37 18.29 -3.77
C LEU A 48 -7.45 19.37 -3.88
N PHE A 49 -8.37 19.40 -2.92
CA PHE A 49 -9.42 20.42 -2.85
C PHE A 49 -8.84 21.83 -2.75
N LYS A 50 -7.94 22.10 -1.81
CA LYS A 50 -7.34 23.42 -1.60
C LYS A 50 -6.46 23.90 -2.74
N THR A 51 -5.84 22.96 -3.45
CA THR A 51 -4.98 23.29 -4.61
C THR A 51 -5.72 23.28 -5.94
N GLY A 52 -7.02 23.00 -5.95
CA GLY A 52 -7.84 22.94 -7.18
C GLY A 52 -7.47 21.80 -8.11
N ARG A 53 -6.87 20.72 -7.58
CA ARG A 53 -6.38 19.55 -8.35
C ARG A 53 -7.37 18.38 -8.41
N GLY A 54 -8.61 18.57 -7.97
CA GLY A 54 -9.64 17.54 -8.04
C GLY A 54 -9.93 16.89 -6.69
N LYS A 55 -10.15 15.59 -6.70
CA LYS A 55 -10.58 14.78 -5.56
C LYS A 55 -9.79 13.49 -5.50
N LEU A 56 -9.71 12.88 -4.33
CA LEU A 56 -9.09 11.57 -4.15
C LEU A 56 -10.08 10.47 -4.60
N THR A 57 -9.79 9.77 -5.68
CA THR A 57 -10.69 8.79 -6.33
C THR A 57 -11.27 7.77 -5.34
N ILE A 58 -10.44 7.22 -4.45
CA ILE A 58 -10.84 6.19 -3.48
C ILE A 58 -11.90 6.67 -2.48
N ASN A 59 -11.98 7.98 -2.18
CA ASN A 59 -12.98 8.55 -1.27
C ASN A 59 -14.37 8.66 -1.90
N HIS A 60 -14.46 8.52 -3.22
CA HIS A 60 -15.70 8.65 -3.98
C HIS A 60 -16.25 7.32 -4.50
N PHE A 61 -15.68 6.20 -4.07
CA PHE A 61 -16.27 4.89 -4.34
C PHE A 61 -17.64 4.77 -3.64
N PRO A 62 -18.63 4.13 -4.30
CA PRO A 62 -20.04 4.15 -3.83
C PRO A 62 -20.24 3.38 -2.51
N TYR A 63 -19.38 2.41 -2.20
CA TYR A 63 -19.50 1.60 -1.00
C TYR A 63 -18.29 1.83 -0.09
N GLN A 64 -18.57 2.08 1.19
CA GLN A 64 -17.59 2.42 2.21
C GLN A 64 -17.91 1.66 3.50
N ALA A 65 -16.92 1.03 4.11
CA ALA A 65 -17.05 0.25 5.34
C ALA A 65 -15.93 0.61 6.32
N PRO A 66 -16.22 1.23 7.47
CA PRO A 66 -15.28 1.23 8.57
C PRO A 66 -14.87 -0.21 8.92
N THR A 67 -13.56 -0.45 9.02
CA THR A 67 -12.97 -1.79 9.12
C THR A 67 -12.06 -1.88 10.32
N THR A 68 -12.33 -2.82 11.23
CA THR A 68 -11.46 -3.08 12.40
C THR A 68 -10.28 -3.95 12.01
N THR A 69 -9.12 -3.72 12.65
CA THR A 69 -7.84 -4.30 12.19
C THR A 69 -7.02 -5.01 13.28
N ARG A 70 -7.53 -5.11 14.52
CA ARG A 70 -6.80 -5.74 15.62
C ARG A 70 -6.21 -7.11 15.24
N SER A 71 -5.04 -7.44 15.78
CA SER A 71 -4.47 -8.79 15.69
C SER A 71 -5.07 -9.73 16.77
N ALA A 72 -4.66 -10.99 16.78
CA ALA A 72 -5.11 -11.93 17.80
C ALA A 72 -4.58 -11.58 19.21
N ASN A 73 -3.35 -11.09 19.30
CA ASN A 73 -2.68 -10.81 20.57
C ASN A 73 -2.58 -9.31 20.94
N SER A 74 -3.09 -8.39 20.09
CA SER A 74 -3.00 -6.95 20.36
C SER A 74 -4.15 -6.16 19.72
N LEU A 75 -4.59 -5.09 20.39
CA LEU A 75 -5.50 -4.11 19.80
C LEU A 75 -4.85 -3.30 18.68
N ILE A 76 -3.53 -3.16 18.72
CA ILE A 76 -2.72 -2.51 17.68
C ILE A 76 -2.00 -3.61 16.92
N THR A 77 -2.39 -3.79 15.65
CA THR A 77 -1.82 -4.80 14.76
C THR A 77 -0.51 -4.33 14.14
N ASP A 78 0.30 -5.26 13.65
CA ASP A 78 1.33 -4.99 12.64
C ASP A 78 0.86 -5.41 11.24
N SER A 79 1.61 -5.03 10.21
CA SER A 79 1.28 -5.32 8.81
C SER A 79 1.23 -6.83 8.51
N ALA A 80 2.03 -7.66 9.23
CA ALA A 80 2.05 -9.11 9.04
C ALA A 80 0.74 -9.75 9.48
N ALA A 81 0.28 -9.44 10.70
CA ALA A 81 -0.97 -9.98 11.24
C ALA A 81 -2.19 -9.42 10.50
N SER A 82 -2.19 -8.12 10.17
CA SER A 82 -3.29 -7.52 9.42
C SER A 82 -3.33 -8.01 7.98
N GLY A 83 -2.18 -8.04 7.29
CA GLY A 83 -2.08 -8.62 5.95
C GLY A 83 -2.56 -10.07 5.91
N THR A 84 -2.19 -10.89 6.91
CA THR A 84 -2.69 -12.26 7.07
C THR A 84 -4.22 -12.30 7.25
N ALA A 85 -4.78 -11.42 8.07
CA ALA A 85 -6.24 -11.33 8.26
C ALA A 85 -6.96 -10.96 6.96
N ILE A 86 -6.44 -9.98 6.20
CA ILE A 86 -6.98 -9.55 4.90
C ILE A 86 -6.83 -10.63 3.82
N ALA A 87 -5.73 -11.39 3.85
CA ALA A 87 -5.47 -12.42 2.87
C ALA A 87 -6.19 -13.75 3.17
N CYS A 88 -6.26 -14.15 4.44
CA CYS A 88 -6.66 -15.50 4.84
C CYS A 88 -7.98 -15.56 5.65
N GLY A 89 -8.50 -14.43 6.12
CA GLY A 89 -9.76 -14.40 6.89
C GLY A 89 -9.65 -14.91 8.34
N GLU A 90 -8.42 -15.01 8.87
CA GLU A 90 -8.19 -15.46 10.25
C GLU A 90 -7.22 -14.50 10.96
N LYS A 91 -7.53 -14.17 12.22
CA LYS A 91 -6.62 -13.35 13.05
C LYS A 91 -5.42 -14.19 13.46
N THR A 92 -4.24 -13.54 13.44
CA THR A 92 -2.99 -14.12 13.92
C THR A 92 -2.26 -13.15 14.84
N ASP A 93 -1.18 -13.59 15.46
CA ASP A 93 -0.33 -12.78 16.31
C ASP A 93 0.55 -11.82 15.47
N ASN A 94 0.85 -10.65 16.02
CA ASN A 94 1.78 -9.72 15.40
C ASN A 94 3.08 -10.41 14.98
N GLY A 95 3.54 -10.09 13.77
CA GLY A 95 4.76 -10.65 13.18
C GLY A 95 4.60 -11.94 12.38
N ARG A 96 3.44 -12.58 12.36
CA ARG A 96 3.19 -13.84 11.65
C ARG A 96 2.71 -13.59 10.22
N ILE A 97 3.17 -14.43 9.30
CA ILE A 97 2.83 -14.38 7.87
C ILE A 97 2.07 -15.65 7.47
N GLY A 98 0.81 -15.54 7.07
CA GLY A 98 0.01 -16.64 6.52
C GLY A 98 -0.08 -17.88 7.41
N MET A 99 0.01 -17.70 8.72
CA MET A 99 -0.09 -18.77 9.72
C MET A 99 -1.06 -18.38 10.84
N ASN A 100 -1.62 -19.38 11.51
CA ASN A 100 -2.41 -19.16 12.73
C ASN A 100 -1.56 -18.64 13.90
N SER A 101 -2.20 -18.22 15.00
CA SER A 101 -1.52 -17.50 16.11
C SER A 101 -0.39 -18.28 16.78
N ASP A 102 -0.46 -19.60 16.88
CA ASP A 102 0.61 -20.42 17.46
C ASP A 102 1.65 -20.91 16.43
N ALA A 103 1.50 -20.50 15.16
CA ALA A 103 2.33 -20.90 14.03
C ALA A 103 2.39 -22.41 13.77
N SER A 104 1.37 -23.16 14.19
CA SER A 104 1.28 -24.61 13.98
C SER A 104 0.69 -25.00 12.62
N ARG A 105 -0.04 -24.06 11.95
CA ARG A 105 -0.78 -24.32 10.72
C ARG A 105 -0.66 -23.14 9.77
N SER A 106 -0.36 -23.42 8.50
CA SER A 106 -0.47 -22.46 7.39
C SER A 106 -1.93 -22.18 7.08
N LEU A 107 -2.21 -20.91 6.72
CA LEU A 107 -3.54 -20.45 6.29
C LEU A 107 -3.54 -20.28 4.78
N THR A 108 -4.62 -20.65 4.11
CA THR A 108 -4.75 -20.46 2.66
C THR A 108 -5.21 -19.02 2.37
N SER A 109 -4.51 -18.31 1.53
CA SER A 109 -4.85 -16.95 1.14
C SER A 109 -5.88 -16.90 0.00
N ILE A 110 -6.58 -15.79 -0.13
CA ILE A 110 -7.51 -15.53 -1.25
C ILE A 110 -6.77 -15.54 -2.61
N ALA A 111 -5.49 -15.19 -2.65
CA ALA A 111 -4.66 -15.26 -3.85
C ALA A 111 -4.37 -16.71 -4.24
N GLU A 112 -4.09 -17.60 -3.28
CA GLU A 112 -3.94 -19.03 -3.52
C GLU A 112 -5.25 -19.66 -3.97
N ILE A 113 -6.39 -19.29 -3.36
CA ILE A 113 -7.72 -19.72 -3.79
C ILE A 113 -7.99 -19.29 -5.24
N ALA A 114 -7.64 -18.05 -5.60
CA ALA A 114 -7.80 -17.56 -6.99
C ALA A 114 -6.97 -18.38 -7.97
N ARG A 115 -5.68 -18.65 -7.65
CA ARG A 115 -4.80 -19.54 -8.44
C ARG A 115 -5.41 -20.92 -8.61
N ASP A 116 -5.88 -21.54 -7.52
CA ASP A 116 -6.40 -22.90 -7.52
C ASP A 116 -7.74 -23.00 -8.28
N ARG A 117 -8.46 -21.89 -8.43
CA ARG A 117 -9.62 -21.75 -9.32
C ARG A 117 -9.26 -21.43 -10.77
N GLY A 118 -7.96 -21.45 -11.13
CA GLY A 118 -7.48 -21.26 -12.50
C GLY A 118 -7.41 -19.80 -12.95
N ARG A 119 -7.45 -18.84 -12.03
CA ARG A 119 -7.20 -17.42 -12.33
C ARG A 119 -5.72 -17.13 -12.32
N LYS A 120 -5.29 -16.18 -13.11
CA LYS A 120 -3.95 -15.60 -12.94
C LYS A 120 -3.88 -14.76 -11.68
N VAL A 121 -2.70 -14.73 -11.06
CA VAL A 121 -2.47 -13.98 -9.84
C VAL A 121 -1.30 -13.01 -9.99
N GLY A 122 -1.52 -11.75 -9.59
CA GLY A 122 -0.50 -10.72 -9.50
C GLY A 122 -0.37 -10.14 -8.10
N ILE A 123 0.87 -9.91 -7.68
CA ILE A 123 1.21 -9.20 -6.44
C ILE A 123 2.11 -8.02 -6.80
N VAL A 124 1.66 -6.83 -6.45
CA VAL A 124 2.35 -5.57 -6.76
C VAL A 124 2.54 -4.77 -5.48
N THR A 125 3.69 -4.13 -5.31
CA THR A 125 3.98 -3.32 -4.12
C THR A 125 4.98 -2.20 -4.40
N SER A 126 4.94 -1.13 -3.62
CA SER A 126 5.96 -0.07 -3.63
C SER A 126 7.15 -0.36 -2.70
N VAL A 127 7.05 -1.36 -1.82
CA VAL A 127 8.15 -1.84 -0.96
C VAL A 127 8.84 -3.07 -1.54
N THR A 128 9.66 -3.79 -0.77
CA THR A 128 10.22 -5.07 -1.22
C THR A 128 9.10 -6.11 -1.39
N ILE A 129 9.20 -6.93 -2.44
CA ILE A 129 8.11 -7.87 -2.80
C ILE A 129 7.89 -8.92 -1.71
N ASN A 130 8.92 -9.21 -0.90
CA ASN A 130 8.84 -10.09 0.27
C ASN A 130 8.66 -9.34 1.61
N HIS A 131 8.19 -8.09 1.59
CA HIS A 131 7.71 -7.38 2.78
C HIS A 131 6.44 -8.05 3.35
N ALA A 132 6.09 -7.71 4.58
CA ALA A 132 5.06 -8.40 5.35
C ALA A 132 3.68 -8.46 4.65
N THR A 133 3.19 -7.34 4.13
CA THR A 133 1.85 -7.25 3.52
C THR A 133 1.74 -8.07 2.24
N PRO A 134 2.61 -7.91 1.21
CA PRO A 134 2.54 -8.75 0.02
C PRO A 134 2.82 -10.23 0.35
N ALA A 135 3.73 -10.51 1.30
CA ALA A 135 4.05 -11.86 1.73
C ALA A 135 2.86 -12.62 2.29
N SER A 136 1.90 -11.94 2.93
CA SER A 136 0.70 -12.57 3.51
C SER A 136 -0.19 -13.24 2.47
N PHE A 137 0.00 -12.96 1.19
CA PHE A 137 -0.78 -13.54 0.08
C PHE A 137 -0.16 -14.83 -0.49
N TYR A 138 1.11 -15.16 -0.14
CA TYR A 138 1.82 -16.33 -0.68
C TYR A 138 2.77 -17.01 0.30
N GLY A 139 3.09 -16.38 1.43
CA GLY A 139 4.07 -16.84 2.40
C GLY A 139 3.41 -17.45 3.63
N HIS A 140 4.10 -18.43 4.25
CA HIS A 140 3.63 -19.12 5.45
C HIS A 140 4.78 -19.25 6.45
N ARG A 141 5.09 -18.13 7.15
CA ARG A 141 6.26 -18.07 8.04
C ARG A 141 5.92 -17.59 9.46
N PRO A 142 6.56 -18.16 10.47
CA PRO A 142 6.31 -17.76 11.86
C PRO A 142 6.77 -16.34 12.19
N SER A 143 7.56 -15.72 11.31
CA SER A 143 8.05 -14.35 11.51
C SER A 143 8.20 -13.61 10.18
N ARG A 144 7.74 -12.36 10.15
CA ARG A 144 7.96 -11.42 9.03
C ARG A 144 9.45 -11.11 8.79
N GLY A 145 10.29 -11.37 9.79
CA GLY A 145 11.76 -11.24 9.67
C GLY A 145 12.43 -12.37 8.89
N ASN A 146 11.72 -13.43 8.54
CA ASN A 146 12.22 -14.54 7.71
C ASN A 146 12.27 -14.16 6.22
N ASN A 147 12.91 -13.04 5.87
CA ASN A 147 12.86 -12.46 4.54
C ASN A 147 13.28 -13.42 3.42
N TYR A 148 14.34 -14.19 3.65
CA TYR A 148 14.85 -15.16 2.67
C TYR A 148 13.84 -16.30 2.47
N GLU A 149 13.33 -16.86 3.56
CA GLU A 149 12.35 -17.97 3.54
C GLU A 149 11.03 -17.54 2.91
N ILE A 150 10.58 -16.30 3.18
CA ILE A 150 9.42 -15.68 2.48
C ILE A 150 9.70 -15.60 0.98
N GLY A 151 10.93 -15.25 0.59
CA GLY A 151 11.34 -15.27 -0.81
C GLY A 151 11.33 -16.68 -1.43
N LEU A 152 11.63 -17.72 -0.67
CA LEU A 152 11.45 -19.12 -1.13
C LEU A 152 9.97 -19.44 -1.34
N ASP A 153 9.09 -18.96 -0.48
CA ASP A 153 7.63 -19.15 -0.62
C ASP A 153 7.11 -18.41 -1.87
N LEU A 154 7.61 -17.19 -2.15
CA LEU A 154 7.31 -16.47 -3.39
C LEU A 154 7.63 -17.33 -4.62
N VAL A 155 8.84 -17.88 -4.68
CA VAL A 155 9.28 -18.74 -5.78
C VAL A 155 8.40 -19.98 -5.92
N ALA A 156 7.96 -20.55 -4.79
CA ALA A 156 7.12 -21.74 -4.74
C ALA A 156 5.64 -21.45 -5.04
N SER A 157 5.16 -20.22 -4.89
CA SER A 157 3.74 -19.82 -5.03
C SER A 157 3.15 -20.09 -6.40
N ARG A 158 3.98 -20.04 -7.45
CA ARG A 158 3.60 -20.17 -8.87
C ARG A 158 2.67 -19.07 -9.37
N PHE A 159 2.59 -17.93 -8.68
CA PHE A 159 1.81 -16.80 -9.16
C PHE A 159 2.40 -16.26 -10.47
N ASP A 160 1.56 -15.58 -11.27
CA ASP A 160 1.91 -15.23 -12.64
C ASP A 160 2.74 -13.94 -12.72
N TYR A 161 2.52 -13.00 -11.78
CA TYR A 161 3.18 -11.70 -11.81
C TYR A 161 3.53 -11.21 -10.40
N PHE A 162 4.80 -10.86 -10.23
CA PHE A 162 5.30 -10.08 -9.10
C PHE A 162 5.92 -8.80 -9.64
N GLY A 163 5.52 -7.65 -9.09
CA GLY A 163 6.01 -6.35 -9.50
C GLY A 163 6.22 -5.39 -8.34
N GLY A 164 7.30 -4.60 -8.37
CA GLY A 164 7.53 -3.60 -7.33
C GLY A 164 9.00 -3.31 -7.08
N GLY A 165 9.37 -3.19 -5.80
CA GLY A 165 10.76 -3.12 -5.37
C GLY A 165 11.50 -4.44 -5.60
N GLY A 166 12.69 -4.55 -5.02
CA GLY A 166 13.46 -5.79 -5.04
C GLY A 166 13.00 -6.81 -4.01
N LEU A 167 13.87 -7.74 -3.69
CA LEU A 167 13.70 -8.69 -2.59
C LEU A 167 14.66 -8.32 -1.46
N ALA A 168 14.16 -8.27 -0.23
CA ALA A 168 15.00 -8.16 0.95
C ALA A 168 15.80 -9.47 1.14
N SER A 169 17.09 -9.34 1.42
CA SER A 169 18.00 -10.46 1.68
C SER A 169 17.97 -11.59 0.62
N PRO A 170 18.10 -11.31 -0.69
CA PRO A 170 17.92 -12.32 -1.73
C PRO A 170 19.01 -13.40 -1.77
N ASP A 171 20.14 -13.20 -1.10
CA ASP A 171 21.27 -14.15 -1.01
C ASP A 171 21.71 -14.34 0.46
N ASP A 172 20.74 -14.58 1.37
CA ASP A 172 21.07 -14.78 2.78
C ASP A 172 21.66 -16.16 3.04
N ARG A 173 22.98 -16.26 2.91
CA ARG A 173 23.76 -17.48 3.15
C ARG A 173 23.77 -17.96 4.61
N LYS A 174 23.21 -17.17 5.55
CA LYS A 174 23.08 -17.55 6.95
C LYS A 174 21.77 -18.26 7.23
N SER A 175 20.79 -18.18 6.32
CA SER A 175 19.56 -18.93 6.44
C SER A 175 19.80 -20.42 6.48
N LYS A 176 19.12 -21.12 7.39
CA LYS A 176 19.16 -22.58 7.46
C LYS A 176 18.51 -23.27 6.26
N GLU A 177 17.63 -22.53 5.56
CA GLU A 177 16.94 -22.98 4.34
C GLU A 177 17.65 -22.51 3.05
N TYR A 178 18.88 -22.00 3.14
CA TYR A 178 19.58 -21.44 1.98
C TYR A 178 19.68 -22.44 0.82
N LYS A 179 19.24 -22.01 -0.37
CA LYS A 179 19.23 -22.81 -1.61
C LYS A 179 19.92 -22.08 -2.79
N GLY A 180 20.43 -20.87 -2.57
CA GLY A 180 21.02 -19.99 -3.59
C GLY A 180 20.32 -18.64 -3.66
N ASN A 181 20.74 -17.79 -4.58
CA ASN A 181 20.14 -16.49 -4.77
C ASN A 181 18.66 -16.63 -5.23
N LEU A 182 17.75 -15.90 -4.60
CA LEU A 182 16.30 -16.00 -4.86
C LEU A 182 15.93 -15.66 -6.31
N TYR A 183 16.63 -14.72 -6.95
CA TYR A 183 16.36 -14.40 -8.36
C TYR A 183 16.75 -15.55 -9.28
N ASP A 184 17.86 -16.24 -9.00
CA ASP A 184 18.29 -17.43 -9.75
C ASP A 184 17.32 -18.59 -9.54
N LEU A 185 16.82 -18.76 -8.32
CA LEU A 185 15.81 -19.76 -7.99
C LEU A 185 14.50 -19.48 -8.72
N ALA A 186 14.06 -18.21 -8.76
CA ALA A 186 12.88 -17.79 -9.52
C ALA A 186 13.05 -18.10 -11.02
N ALA A 187 14.19 -17.75 -11.59
CA ALA A 187 14.50 -18.07 -13.00
C ALA A 187 14.45 -19.57 -13.30
N LYS A 188 15.00 -20.39 -12.41
CA LYS A 188 14.94 -21.88 -12.51
C LYS A 188 13.52 -22.42 -12.42
N GLN A 189 12.60 -21.71 -11.71
CA GLN A 189 11.17 -22.03 -11.61
C GLN A 189 10.33 -21.44 -12.75
N GLY A 190 10.99 -20.90 -13.78
CA GLY A 190 10.35 -20.40 -14.98
C GLY A 190 9.84 -18.97 -14.89
N TYR A 191 10.29 -18.19 -13.90
CA TYR A 191 10.05 -16.75 -13.91
C TYR A 191 11.03 -16.03 -14.85
N LYS A 192 10.49 -15.14 -15.69
CA LYS A 192 11.32 -14.13 -16.35
C LYS A 192 11.62 -13.04 -15.32
N VAL A 193 12.86 -13.01 -14.83
CA VAL A 193 13.33 -12.00 -13.89
C VAL A 193 13.77 -10.76 -14.66
N VAL A 194 13.18 -9.60 -14.32
CA VAL A 194 13.40 -8.34 -15.03
C VAL A 194 13.73 -7.23 -14.04
N ALA A 195 14.71 -6.39 -14.38
CA ALA A 195 15.11 -5.23 -13.60
C ALA A 195 15.13 -3.96 -14.44
N GLY A 196 14.65 -2.86 -13.85
CA GLY A 196 14.69 -1.52 -14.44
C GLY A 196 13.74 -1.30 -15.62
N ARG A 197 13.64 -0.03 -16.06
CA ARG A 197 12.66 0.48 -17.03
C ARG A 197 12.72 -0.27 -18.37
N ALA A 198 13.87 -0.37 -19.00
CA ALA A 198 13.99 -0.94 -20.34
C ALA A 198 13.52 -2.41 -20.44
N GLY A 199 13.93 -3.23 -19.46
CA GLY A 199 13.49 -4.62 -19.40
C GLY A 199 11.99 -4.74 -19.08
N PHE A 200 11.48 -3.86 -18.22
CA PHE A 200 10.08 -3.80 -17.84
C PHE A 200 9.17 -3.42 -19.04
N ASP A 201 9.55 -2.39 -19.80
CA ASP A 201 8.78 -1.93 -20.97
C ASP A 201 8.71 -2.99 -22.07
N ALA A 202 9.73 -3.86 -22.18
CA ALA A 202 9.78 -4.96 -23.14
C ALA A 202 8.94 -6.20 -22.73
N LEU A 203 8.24 -6.16 -21.60
CA LEU A 203 7.33 -7.24 -21.18
C LEU A 203 6.07 -7.23 -22.04
N VAL A 204 5.68 -8.42 -22.53
CA VAL A 204 4.48 -8.63 -23.35
C VAL A 204 3.65 -9.80 -22.81
N PRO A 205 2.32 -9.83 -23.04
CA PRO A 205 1.46 -10.95 -22.69
C PRO A 205 1.95 -12.28 -23.26
N GLY A 206 1.69 -13.37 -22.54
CA GLY A 206 2.07 -14.73 -22.98
C GLY A 206 3.52 -15.11 -22.65
N GLY A 207 4.30 -14.22 -22.02
CA GLY A 207 5.71 -14.45 -21.67
C GLY A 207 5.96 -15.38 -20.47
N GLY A 208 4.94 -16.07 -19.95
CA GLY A 208 5.05 -16.92 -18.76
C GLY A 208 4.98 -16.12 -17.44
N LYS A 209 5.54 -16.69 -16.37
CA LYS A 209 5.58 -16.02 -15.04
C LYS A 209 6.65 -14.94 -15.01
N ILE A 210 6.36 -13.84 -14.34
CA ILE A 210 7.22 -12.65 -14.33
C ILE A 210 7.50 -12.19 -12.91
N LEU A 211 8.78 -11.91 -12.63
CA LEU A 211 9.25 -11.20 -11.44
C LEU A 211 9.97 -9.92 -11.90
N ALA A 212 9.28 -8.78 -11.80
CA ALA A 212 9.77 -7.49 -12.25
C ALA A 212 10.09 -6.56 -11.08
N ARG A 213 11.30 -6.01 -11.02
CA ARG A 213 11.72 -5.07 -9.99
C ARG A 213 12.13 -3.72 -10.56
N GLY A 214 11.71 -2.64 -9.90
CA GLY A 214 12.08 -1.27 -10.23
C GLY A 214 13.30 -0.76 -9.49
N ALA A 215 13.68 -1.43 -8.39
CA ALA A 215 14.80 -1.10 -7.53
C ALA A 215 15.44 -2.37 -6.94
N ASP A 216 16.56 -2.22 -6.23
CA ASP A 216 17.16 -3.34 -5.49
C ASP A 216 16.49 -3.56 -4.13
N ASP A 217 15.93 -2.50 -3.55
CA ASP A 217 15.13 -2.46 -2.32
C ASP A 217 13.73 -1.93 -2.65
N ALA A 218 13.07 -1.17 -1.76
CA ALA A 218 11.79 -0.51 -2.06
C ALA A 218 11.94 0.49 -3.24
N LEU A 219 10.83 0.79 -3.92
CA LEU A 219 10.80 1.84 -4.94
C LEU A 219 11.18 3.20 -4.31
N PRO A 220 11.76 4.15 -5.06
CA PRO A 220 11.99 5.51 -4.57
C PRO A 220 10.69 6.16 -4.07
N TYR A 221 10.76 7.00 -3.04
CA TYR A 221 9.59 7.80 -2.64
C TYR A 221 9.07 8.63 -3.78
N ALA A 222 7.75 8.76 -3.88
CA ALA A 222 7.11 9.48 -4.99
C ALA A 222 7.60 10.93 -5.12
N ILE A 223 7.83 11.61 -3.98
CA ILE A 223 8.36 12.97 -3.93
C ILE A 223 9.82 13.09 -4.40
N ASP A 224 10.61 12.01 -4.29
CA ASP A 224 12.05 12.02 -4.62
C ASP A 224 12.34 11.57 -6.05
N ARG A 225 11.33 11.12 -6.80
CA ARG A 225 11.51 10.67 -8.19
C ARG A 225 11.89 11.82 -9.09
N THR A 226 12.88 11.58 -9.95
CA THR A 226 13.40 12.56 -10.91
C THR A 226 12.87 12.37 -12.33
N GLY A 227 12.10 11.29 -12.55
CA GLY A 227 11.57 10.86 -13.84
C GLY A 227 12.37 9.69 -14.41
N GLY A 228 11.65 8.71 -14.97
CA GLY A 228 12.24 7.47 -15.49
C GLY A 228 12.17 6.27 -14.54
N GLU A 229 11.98 6.49 -13.23
CA GLU A 229 11.73 5.44 -12.26
C GLU A 229 10.36 4.80 -12.51
N LEU A 230 10.25 3.46 -12.26
CA LEU A 230 8.98 2.75 -12.32
C LEU A 230 8.10 3.15 -11.12
N THR A 231 6.82 3.41 -11.41
CA THR A 231 5.82 3.80 -10.43
C THR A 231 4.89 2.64 -10.09
N LEU A 232 4.15 2.74 -8.98
CA LEU A 232 3.13 1.75 -8.63
C LEU A 232 2.06 1.64 -9.75
N ALA A 233 1.70 2.74 -10.39
CA ALA A 233 0.79 2.78 -11.52
C ALA A 233 1.36 2.04 -12.76
N ASP A 234 2.67 2.12 -13.02
CA ASP A 234 3.32 1.37 -14.09
C ASP A 234 3.20 -0.14 -13.86
N PHE A 235 3.53 -0.59 -12.64
CA PHE A 235 3.42 -2.00 -12.27
C PHE A 235 1.97 -2.49 -12.33
N THR A 236 1.00 -1.67 -11.89
CA THR A 236 -0.42 -2.00 -11.95
C THR A 236 -0.89 -2.15 -13.41
N ARG A 237 -0.56 -1.18 -14.27
CA ARG A 237 -0.90 -1.22 -15.71
C ARG A 237 -0.29 -2.43 -16.41
N LYS A 238 1.00 -2.69 -16.16
CA LYS A 238 1.69 -3.85 -16.73
C LYS A 238 1.11 -5.16 -16.20
N GLY A 239 0.75 -5.22 -14.92
CA GLY A 239 0.07 -6.36 -14.35
C GLY A 239 -1.25 -6.67 -15.04
N ILE A 240 -2.08 -5.66 -15.32
CA ILE A 240 -3.32 -5.82 -16.08
C ILE A 240 -3.03 -6.42 -17.47
N GLU A 241 -2.06 -5.85 -18.21
CA GLU A 241 -1.69 -6.34 -19.56
C GLU A 241 -1.25 -7.81 -19.54
N LEU A 242 -0.45 -8.21 -18.56
CA LEU A 242 0.14 -9.55 -18.46
C LEU A 242 -0.84 -10.61 -17.96
N LEU A 243 -1.77 -10.20 -17.07
CA LEU A 243 -2.69 -11.09 -16.40
C LEU A 243 -4.02 -11.25 -17.15
N ASP A 244 -4.40 -10.32 -18.04
CA ASP A 244 -5.66 -10.43 -18.76
C ASP A 244 -5.73 -11.74 -19.57
N ASN A 245 -6.83 -12.47 -19.35
CA ASN A 245 -7.06 -13.78 -19.95
C ASN A 245 -8.55 -14.17 -19.83
N PRO A 246 -9.02 -15.20 -20.55
CA PRO A 246 -10.43 -15.62 -20.52
C PRO A 246 -10.96 -15.96 -19.10
N ASN A 247 -10.13 -16.52 -18.23
CA ASN A 247 -10.52 -16.90 -16.86
C ASN A 247 -10.47 -15.74 -15.85
N GLY A 248 -9.90 -14.59 -16.26
CA GLY A 248 -9.70 -13.43 -15.41
C GLY A 248 -8.52 -13.56 -14.44
N PHE A 249 -8.42 -12.60 -13.53
CA PHE A 249 -7.32 -12.54 -12.58
C PHE A 249 -7.75 -12.00 -11.20
N PHE A 250 -6.90 -12.28 -10.22
CA PHE A 250 -6.82 -11.59 -8.94
C PHE A 250 -5.51 -10.78 -8.89
N MET A 251 -5.57 -9.52 -8.55
CA MET A 251 -4.38 -8.69 -8.37
C MET A 251 -4.43 -7.92 -7.06
N MET A 252 -3.44 -8.14 -6.19
CA MET A 252 -3.18 -7.32 -5.01
C MET A 252 -2.18 -6.23 -5.37
N VAL A 253 -2.44 -4.99 -4.94
CA VAL A 253 -1.57 -3.83 -5.14
C VAL A 253 -1.40 -3.10 -3.83
N GLU A 254 -0.15 -2.92 -3.38
CA GLU A 254 0.17 -2.27 -2.11
C GLU A 254 0.89 -0.94 -2.28
N GLY A 255 0.39 0.09 -1.58
CA GLY A 255 1.10 1.33 -1.32
C GLY A 255 1.83 1.26 0.03
N GLY A 256 2.91 0.49 0.10
CA GLY A 256 3.58 0.16 1.37
C GLY A 256 4.36 1.30 2.00
N LYS A 257 4.70 2.34 1.22
CA LYS A 257 5.54 3.45 1.70
C LYS A 257 4.75 4.57 2.39
N ILE A 258 3.42 4.52 2.38
CA ILE A 258 2.58 5.41 3.17
C ILE A 258 2.89 5.21 4.65
N ASP A 259 2.94 3.95 5.10
CA ASP A 259 3.28 3.56 6.48
C ASP A 259 4.64 4.07 6.92
N TRP A 260 5.68 3.87 6.10
CA TRP A 260 7.05 4.25 6.46
C TRP A 260 7.16 5.75 6.77
N MET A 261 6.46 6.59 5.99
CA MET A 261 6.50 8.03 6.21
C MET A 261 5.53 8.49 7.31
N CYS A 262 4.48 7.72 7.60
CA CYS A 262 3.68 7.91 8.81
C CYS A 262 4.50 7.61 10.07
N HIS A 263 5.33 6.55 10.08
CA HIS A 263 6.30 6.28 11.16
C HIS A 263 7.33 7.40 11.33
N ALA A 264 7.74 8.02 10.24
CA ALA A 264 8.66 9.16 10.22
C ALA A 264 7.97 10.48 10.61
N ASN A 265 6.64 10.54 10.67
CA ASN A 265 5.84 11.75 10.82
C ASN A 265 6.21 12.82 9.77
N ASP A 266 6.21 12.43 8.49
CA ASP A 266 6.51 13.28 7.32
C ASP A 266 5.27 13.39 6.43
N ALA A 267 4.40 14.35 6.75
CA ALA A 267 3.11 14.50 6.09
C ALA A 267 3.21 14.83 4.60
N GLY A 268 4.23 15.57 4.18
CA GLY A 268 4.42 15.89 2.77
C GLY A 268 4.79 14.65 1.95
N THR A 269 5.64 13.77 2.47
CA THR A 269 5.95 12.52 1.79
C THR A 269 4.76 11.55 1.84
N VAL A 270 4.03 11.46 2.97
CA VAL A 270 2.77 10.70 3.05
C VAL A 270 1.78 11.16 1.98
N LEU A 271 1.60 12.47 1.81
CA LEU A 271 0.75 13.03 0.75
C LEU A 271 1.15 12.52 -0.64
N HIS A 272 2.44 12.55 -0.97
CA HIS A 272 2.93 12.10 -2.29
C HIS A 272 2.74 10.59 -2.50
N GLU A 273 2.95 9.77 -1.47
CA GLU A 273 2.69 8.32 -1.53
C GLU A 273 1.19 8.03 -1.68
N MET A 274 0.32 8.78 -1.00
CA MET A 274 -1.13 8.68 -1.16
C MET A 274 -1.59 9.01 -2.58
N LEU A 275 -1.00 10.04 -3.21
CA LEU A 275 -1.30 10.41 -4.60
C LEU A 275 -0.79 9.38 -5.60
N ASP A 276 0.40 8.81 -5.37
CA ASP A 276 0.96 7.71 -6.20
C ASP A 276 0.09 6.45 -6.11
N PHE A 277 -0.33 6.08 -4.89
CA PHE A 277 -1.27 4.99 -4.66
C PHE A 277 -2.62 5.22 -5.35
N ASN A 278 -3.20 6.42 -5.21
CA ASN A 278 -4.45 6.78 -5.88
C ASN A 278 -4.32 6.69 -7.41
N THR A 279 -3.18 7.09 -7.99
CA THR A 279 -2.94 6.96 -9.43
C THR A 279 -2.91 5.48 -9.87
N ALA A 280 -2.39 4.58 -9.05
CA ALA A 280 -2.46 3.14 -9.32
C ALA A 280 -3.92 2.60 -9.27
N VAL A 281 -4.73 3.12 -8.33
CA VAL A 281 -6.18 2.80 -8.28
C VAL A 281 -6.91 3.33 -9.53
N GLU A 282 -6.57 4.54 -9.99
CA GLU A 282 -7.15 5.11 -11.21
C GLU A 282 -6.87 4.26 -12.45
N VAL A 283 -5.69 3.64 -12.56
CA VAL A 283 -5.38 2.67 -13.63
C VAL A 283 -6.37 1.49 -13.61
N ALA A 284 -6.72 0.98 -12.44
CA ALA A 284 -7.72 -0.08 -12.31
C ALA A 284 -9.15 0.43 -12.62
N CYS A 285 -9.47 1.67 -12.25
CA CYS A 285 -10.75 2.30 -12.60
C CYS A 285 -10.91 2.47 -14.13
N ASP A 286 -9.86 2.89 -14.82
CA ASP A 286 -9.84 3.01 -16.28
C ASP A 286 -10.04 1.64 -16.98
N PHE A 287 -9.50 0.58 -16.38
CA PHE A 287 -9.75 -0.79 -16.86
C PHE A 287 -11.19 -1.21 -16.56
N ALA A 288 -11.71 -0.96 -15.35
CA ALA A 288 -13.07 -1.29 -14.95
C ALA A 288 -14.12 -0.57 -15.82
N ALA A 289 -13.85 0.67 -16.25
CA ALA A 289 -14.73 1.41 -17.15
C ALA A 289 -14.90 0.71 -18.52
N LYS A 290 -13.95 -0.10 -18.94
CA LYS A 290 -14.02 -0.93 -20.16
C LYS A 290 -14.62 -2.32 -19.90
N HIS A 291 -14.68 -2.75 -18.63
CA HIS A 291 -15.17 -4.05 -18.19
C HIS A 291 -16.13 -3.92 -17.00
N PRO A 292 -17.21 -3.09 -17.10
CA PRO A 292 -18.03 -2.69 -15.95
C PRO A 292 -18.77 -3.86 -15.29
N ASP A 293 -19.16 -4.86 -16.07
CA ASP A 293 -19.92 -6.03 -15.61
C ASP A 293 -19.02 -7.17 -15.08
N ASP A 294 -17.70 -7.00 -15.17
CA ASP A 294 -16.72 -8.05 -14.90
C ASP A 294 -15.69 -7.69 -13.83
N THR A 295 -15.64 -6.44 -13.37
CA THR A 295 -14.57 -5.93 -12.51
C THR A 295 -15.09 -5.54 -11.13
N LEU A 296 -14.35 -5.96 -10.10
CA LEU A 296 -14.48 -5.49 -8.71
C LEU A 296 -13.17 -4.86 -8.28
N ILE A 297 -13.22 -3.67 -7.74
CA ILE A 297 -12.10 -2.97 -7.10
C ILE A 297 -12.43 -2.75 -5.64
N VAL A 298 -11.55 -3.24 -4.76
CA VAL A 298 -11.62 -3.04 -3.30
C VAL A 298 -10.33 -2.33 -2.87
N VAL A 299 -10.46 -1.27 -2.08
CA VAL A 299 -9.35 -0.49 -1.52
C VAL A 299 -9.50 -0.44 -0.01
N THR A 300 -8.48 -0.87 0.73
CA THR A 300 -8.47 -0.84 2.20
C THR A 300 -7.12 -0.36 2.72
N GLY A 301 -7.03 -0.05 4.01
CA GLY A 301 -5.79 -0.04 4.75
C GLY A 301 -5.64 -1.34 5.54
N ASP A 302 -4.46 -1.60 6.04
CA ASP A 302 -4.22 -2.70 6.97
C ASP A 302 -4.25 -2.23 8.43
N HIS A 303 -3.79 -1.02 8.72
CA HIS A 303 -3.88 -0.30 10.00
C HIS A 303 -3.71 1.20 9.78
N GLU A 304 -3.84 1.98 10.84
CA GLU A 304 -3.42 3.37 10.87
C GLU A 304 -2.01 3.48 11.48
N THR A 305 -1.22 4.44 11.01
CA THR A 305 0.13 4.72 11.50
C THR A 305 0.32 6.21 11.77
N GLY A 306 0.98 6.51 12.91
CA GLY A 306 1.39 7.86 13.30
C GLY A 306 0.36 8.63 14.09
N GLY A 307 -0.91 8.22 14.09
CA GLY A 307 -1.99 8.99 14.70
C GLY A 307 -2.06 10.41 14.14
N LEU A 308 -2.05 10.51 12.80
CA LEU A 308 -2.14 11.77 12.07
C LEU A 308 -3.44 12.51 12.42
N THR A 309 -3.34 13.81 12.64
CA THR A 309 -4.50 14.69 12.83
C THR A 309 -4.44 15.90 11.91
N LEU A 310 -5.58 16.26 11.30
CA LEU A 310 -5.74 17.44 10.47
C LEU A 310 -6.24 18.59 11.37
N GLY A 311 -5.34 19.14 12.14
CA GLY A 311 -5.56 20.08 13.23
C GLY A 311 -5.12 19.49 14.57
N PHE A 312 -4.57 20.33 15.46
CA PHE A 312 -4.12 19.94 16.80
C PHE A 312 -4.27 21.11 17.80
N ALA A 313 -3.94 20.90 19.06
CA ALA A 313 -4.04 21.94 20.08
C ALA A 313 -3.27 23.20 19.64
N GLY A 314 -3.96 24.32 19.56
CA GLY A 314 -3.41 25.61 19.12
C GLY A 314 -3.67 25.99 17.65
N THR A 315 -4.16 25.10 16.80
CA THR A 315 -4.52 25.44 15.41
C THR A 315 -5.92 26.07 15.27
N GLY A 316 -6.79 25.93 16.26
CA GLY A 316 -8.20 26.36 16.20
C GLY A 316 -8.89 25.69 14.99
N TYR A 317 -9.55 26.51 14.16
CA TYR A 317 -10.27 26.04 12.95
C TYR A 317 -9.46 26.29 11.66
N VAL A 318 -8.14 26.42 11.77
CA VAL A 318 -7.26 26.75 10.64
C VAL A 318 -6.64 25.47 10.09
N SER A 319 -6.76 25.26 8.77
CA SER A 319 -6.03 24.24 8.02
C SER A 319 -5.19 24.91 6.93
N LYS A 320 -3.92 24.55 6.86
CA LYS A 320 -2.94 25.07 5.87
C LYS A 320 -2.26 23.94 5.11
N VAL A 321 -3.00 22.87 4.84
CA VAL A 321 -2.50 21.66 4.17
C VAL A 321 -1.88 21.97 2.80
N ASP A 322 -2.29 23.05 2.14
CA ASP A 322 -1.72 23.53 0.87
C ASP A 322 -0.26 24.00 0.97
N LEU A 323 0.26 24.23 2.18
CA LEU A 323 1.68 24.50 2.40
C LEU A 323 2.56 23.31 2.02
N LEU A 324 2.04 22.07 2.06
CA LEU A 324 2.79 20.85 1.71
C LEU A 324 3.35 20.88 0.28
N LYS A 325 2.80 21.70 -0.62
CA LYS A 325 3.37 21.94 -1.96
C LYS A 325 4.80 22.47 -1.95
N ASN A 326 5.28 23.02 -0.82
CA ASN A 326 6.62 23.55 -0.67
C ASN A 326 7.67 22.50 -0.28
N GLN A 327 7.25 21.30 0.19
CA GLN A 327 8.18 20.20 0.43
C GLN A 327 8.64 19.60 -0.91
N LYS A 328 9.96 19.39 -1.07
CA LYS A 328 10.56 18.95 -2.33
C LYS A 328 11.35 17.65 -2.21
N CYS A 329 11.44 17.07 -1.02
CA CYS A 329 12.08 15.78 -0.82
C CYS A 329 11.53 15.12 0.44
N SER A 330 11.68 13.79 0.53
CA SER A 330 11.38 13.04 1.73
C SER A 330 12.32 13.38 2.88
N LEU A 331 11.92 13.02 4.11
CA LEU A 331 12.81 13.11 5.27
C LEU A 331 14.13 12.35 5.04
N ASP A 332 14.09 11.19 4.37
CA ASP A 332 15.29 10.38 4.16
C ASP A 332 16.24 11.03 3.15
N GLU A 333 15.73 11.58 2.07
CA GLU A 333 16.54 12.36 1.12
C GLU A 333 17.04 13.67 1.79
N PHE A 334 16.24 14.32 2.63
CA PHE A 334 16.68 15.50 3.37
C PHE A 334 17.82 15.19 4.35
N LYS A 335 17.79 14.04 5.05
CA LYS A 335 18.91 13.55 5.86
C LYS A 335 20.18 13.38 5.01
N ALA A 336 20.05 12.80 3.82
CA ALA A 336 21.18 12.62 2.90
C ALA A 336 21.76 13.95 2.44
N ARG A 337 20.92 14.94 2.08
CA ARG A 337 21.33 16.29 1.70
C ARG A 337 22.07 17.02 2.82
N ILE A 338 21.54 16.97 4.06
CA ILE A 338 22.22 17.55 5.23
C ILE A 338 23.59 16.88 5.47
N SER A 339 23.64 15.57 5.41
CA SER A 339 24.90 14.84 5.56
C SER A 339 25.95 15.24 4.50
N LYS A 340 25.50 15.38 3.25
CA LYS A 340 26.37 15.79 2.12
C LYS A 340 26.84 17.24 2.25
N ALA A 341 26.02 18.12 2.81
CA ALA A 341 26.36 19.53 3.01
C ALA A 341 27.55 19.71 3.97
N ASN A 342 27.77 18.74 4.88
CA ASN A 342 28.87 18.78 5.87
C ASN A 342 29.03 20.16 6.55
N ALA A 343 27.88 20.76 6.94
CA ALA A 343 27.82 22.10 7.47
C ALA A 343 28.48 22.21 8.85
N ALA A 344 29.23 23.27 9.07
CA ALA A 344 29.89 23.53 10.35
C ALA A 344 28.93 24.15 11.37
N SER A 345 27.84 24.81 10.93
CA SER A 345 26.88 25.46 11.77
C SER A 345 25.45 25.28 11.26
N PHE A 346 24.48 25.53 12.11
CA PHE A 346 23.06 25.57 11.73
C PHE A 346 22.79 26.64 10.66
N ASP A 347 23.49 27.80 10.73
CA ASP A 347 23.28 28.89 9.78
C ASP A 347 23.65 28.51 8.34
N ASP A 348 24.63 27.63 8.17
CA ASP A 348 25.02 27.08 6.86
C ASP A 348 23.91 26.22 6.23
N LEU A 349 22.98 25.67 7.03
CA LEU A 349 21.89 24.81 6.57
C LEU A 349 20.58 25.58 6.31
N LYS A 350 20.45 26.85 6.72
CA LYS A 350 19.24 27.65 6.47
C LYS A 350 18.85 27.73 4.99
N PRO A 351 19.78 27.93 4.03
CA PRO A 351 19.45 27.90 2.61
C PRO A 351 18.87 26.55 2.17
N LEU A 352 19.44 25.44 2.64
CA LEU A 352 18.96 24.09 2.31
C LEU A 352 17.56 23.82 2.88
N ILE A 353 17.26 24.28 4.10
CA ILE A 353 15.93 24.20 4.71
C ILE A 353 14.93 24.99 3.88
N THR A 354 15.30 26.22 3.48
CA THR A 354 14.44 27.09 2.66
C THR A 354 14.17 26.47 1.30
N GLU A 355 15.18 25.95 0.65
CA GLU A 355 15.06 25.29 -0.66
C GLU A 355 14.09 24.12 -0.63
N ASN A 356 14.17 23.28 0.42
CA ASN A 356 13.43 22.00 0.47
C ASN A 356 12.04 22.10 1.09
N PHE A 357 11.77 23.12 1.94
CA PHE A 357 10.48 23.27 2.65
C PHE A 357 9.85 24.67 2.50
N GLY A 358 10.53 25.61 1.86
CA GLY A 358 10.08 26.99 1.80
C GLY A 358 10.14 27.74 3.15
N LEU A 359 10.55 27.07 4.24
CA LEU A 359 10.74 27.69 5.55
C LEU A 359 11.82 28.76 5.45
N HIS A 360 11.53 29.99 5.91
CA HIS A 360 12.47 31.09 5.82
C HIS A 360 12.64 31.84 7.13
N PHE A 361 13.79 32.48 7.29
CA PHE A 361 14.24 33.14 8.52
C PHE A 361 14.21 34.67 8.41
N ASP A 362 13.62 35.20 7.34
CA ASP A 362 13.53 36.63 7.08
C ASP A 362 12.34 37.24 7.83
N ALA A 363 12.61 37.97 8.92
CA ALA A 363 11.59 38.65 9.73
C ALA A 363 10.81 39.75 9.00
N ALA A 364 11.29 40.22 7.85
CA ALA A 364 10.58 41.20 7.03
C ALA A 364 9.44 40.54 6.23
N LYS A 365 9.48 39.20 6.03
CA LYS A 365 8.50 38.41 5.27
C LYS A 365 7.68 37.53 6.19
N LYS A 366 6.84 38.11 7.05
CA LYS A 366 6.03 37.34 8.03
C LYS A 366 4.84 36.64 7.35
N ASN A 367 5.09 35.56 6.62
CA ASN A 367 4.05 34.67 6.11
C ASN A 367 4.01 33.36 6.92
N ASP A 368 3.19 32.41 6.50
CA ASP A 368 2.98 31.12 7.19
C ASP A 368 4.24 30.25 7.27
N LEU A 369 5.22 30.46 6.38
CA LEU A 369 6.48 29.71 6.34
C LEU A 369 7.64 30.43 7.07
N TYR A 370 7.36 31.60 7.68
CA TYR A 370 8.35 32.27 8.50
C TYR A 370 8.67 31.48 9.77
N VAL A 371 9.96 31.19 9.98
CA VAL A 371 10.47 30.54 11.19
C VAL A 371 10.65 31.62 12.25
N LYS A 372 9.83 31.53 13.31
CA LYS A 372 9.87 32.48 14.43
C LYS A 372 11.16 32.28 15.27
N PRO A 373 11.60 33.28 16.04
CA PRO A 373 12.81 33.17 16.85
C PRO A 373 12.85 31.96 17.80
N GLU A 374 11.71 31.62 18.44
CA GLU A 374 11.60 30.48 19.31
C GLU A 374 11.67 29.13 18.55
N GLU A 375 11.13 29.07 17.33
CA GLU A 375 11.21 27.90 16.43
C GLU A 375 12.66 27.75 15.92
N GLU A 376 13.33 28.84 15.57
CA GLU A 376 14.75 28.81 15.17
C GLU A 376 15.64 28.33 16.32
N ALA A 377 15.40 28.78 17.54
CA ALA A 377 16.14 28.31 18.71
C ALA A 377 15.96 26.80 18.93
N ALA A 378 14.74 26.27 18.71
CA ALA A 378 14.48 24.83 18.77
C ALA A 378 15.22 24.04 17.67
N LEU A 379 15.27 24.57 16.43
CA LEU A 379 16.02 23.97 15.33
C LEU A 379 17.53 23.96 15.58
N ARG A 380 18.10 25.06 16.14
CA ARG A 380 19.51 25.13 16.55
C ARG A 380 19.83 24.07 17.60
N ALA A 381 18.98 23.93 18.63
CA ALA A 381 19.15 22.89 19.63
C ALA A 381 19.01 21.47 19.06
N ALA A 382 18.17 21.27 18.04
CA ALA A 382 18.06 20.00 17.32
C ALA A 382 19.30 19.71 16.45
N PHE A 383 19.92 20.73 15.86
CA PHE A 383 21.19 20.60 15.14
C PHE A 383 22.30 20.07 16.04
N GLU A 384 22.48 20.66 17.23
CA GLU A 384 23.47 20.17 18.23
C GLU A 384 23.24 18.71 18.63
N ARG A 385 21.99 18.26 18.66
CA ARG A 385 21.62 16.87 18.97
C ARG A 385 21.63 15.94 17.77
N LYS A 386 22.01 16.39 16.57
CA LYS A 386 21.95 15.64 15.31
C LYS A 386 20.53 15.17 14.94
N GLN A 387 19.51 15.94 15.32
CA GLN A 387 18.10 15.65 15.10
C GLN A 387 17.42 16.68 14.17
N LEU A 388 18.21 17.55 13.53
CA LEU A 388 17.69 18.65 12.73
C LEU A 388 16.72 18.22 11.62
N PRO A 389 16.97 17.15 10.81
CA PRO A 389 16.04 16.79 9.75
C PRO A 389 14.63 16.54 10.25
N MET A 390 14.48 15.76 11.31
CA MET A 390 13.17 15.46 11.90
C MET A 390 12.52 16.70 12.54
N ALA A 391 13.32 17.58 13.15
CA ALA A 391 12.80 18.82 13.75
C ALA A 391 12.27 19.77 12.67
N VAL A 392 12.91 19.84 11.50
CA VAL A 392 12.46 20.66 10.35
C VAL A 392 11.14 20.13 9.81
N VAL A 393 11.03 18.82 9.58
CA VAL A 393 9.79 18.20 9.06
C VAL A 393 8.64 18.41 10.06
N ARG A 394 8.85 18.19 11.34
CA ARG A 394 7.83 18.44 12.38
C ARG A 394 7.39 19.90 12.45
N LEU A 395 8.32 20.84 12.34
CA LEU A 395 7.98 22.26 12.28
C LEU A 395 7.13 22.56 11.04
N PHE A 396 7.49 21.99 9.90
CA PHE A 396 6.77 22.18 8.64
C PHE A 396 5.35 21.62 8.71
N ASP A 397 5.17 20.40 9.22
CA ASP A 397 3.86 19.78 9.46
C ASP A 397 2.99 20.64 10.39
N ASN A 398 3.57 21.14 11.48
CA ASN A 398 2.86 22.03 12.40
C ASN A 398 2.41 23.34 11.72
N LYS A 399 3.24 23.90 10.82
CA LYS A 399 2.84 25.07 10.01
C LYS A 399 1.73 24.75 9.01
N ALA A 400 1.67 23.51 8.52
CA ALA A 400 0.58 23.00 7.69
C ALA A 400 -0.69 22.67 8.51
N SER A 401 -0.68 22.90 9.83
CA SER A 401 -1.76 22.58 10.78
C SER A 401 -1.97 21.07 10.94
N LEU A 402 -0.92 20.28 10.80
CA LEU A 402 -0.92 18.83 10.94
C LEU A 402 -0.23 18.41 12.25
N GLY A 403 -0.78 17.42 12.91
CA GLY A 403 -0.26 16.87 14.16
C GLY A 403 -0.11 15.35 14.10
N TRP A 404 0.78 14.83 14.96
CA TRP A 404 1.06 13.40 15.10
C TRP A 404 1.05 13.02 16.57
N THR A 405 0.42 11.90 16.89
CA THR A 405 0.33 11.43 18.29
C THR A 405 1.30 10.30 18.60
N SER A 406 1.84 9.64 17.57
CA SER A 406 2.72 8.49 17.69
C SER A 406 3.72 8.44 16.52
N SER A 407 4.75 7.62 16.65
CA SER A 407 5.58 7.12 15.55
C SER A 407 5.36 5.61 15.33
N ALA A 408 4.26 5.07 15.84
CA ALA A 408 3.87 3.67 15.73
C ALA A 408 2.46 3.57 15.17
N HIS A 409 1.96 2.35 14.99
CA HIS A 409 0.57 2.13 14.61
C HIS A 409 -0.40 2.54 15.71
N THR A 410 -1.65 2.79 15.33
CA THR A 410 -2.75 3.03 16.28
C THR A 410 -3.89 2.04 16.05
N ALA A 411 -4.82 2.00 17.02
CA ALA A 411 -6.00 1.12 16.93
C ALA A 411 -7.19 1.77 16.18
N LEU A 412 -6.96 2.87 15.46
CA LEU A 412 -8.02 3.49 14.66
C LEU A 412 -8.48 2.54 13.54
N PRO A 413 -9.79 2.39 13.30
CA PRO A 413 -10.29 1.62 12.18
C PRO A 413 -9.88 2.26 10.85
N VAL A 414 -9.66 1.44 9.84
CA VAL A 414 -9.43 1.88 8.46
C VAL A 414 -10.76 1.95 7.70
N ILE A 415 -10.73 2.45 6.47
CA ILE A 415 -11.91 2.43 5.59
C ILE A 415 -11.65 1.50 4.42
N THR A 416 -12.50 0.48 4.27
CA THR A 416 -12.58 -0.34 3.07
C THR A 416 -13.59 0.29 2.11
N SER A 417 -13.16 0.60 0.89
CA SER A 417 -13.95 1.23 -0.17
C SER A 417 -14.07 0.29 -1.35
N ALA A 418 -15.21 0.22 -2.02
CA ALA A 418 -15.39 -0.66 -3.16
C ALA A 418 -16.20 -0.01 -4.28
N THR A 419 -15.89 -0.42 -5.53
CA THR A 419 -16.61 -0.06 -6.74
C THR A 419 -16.63 -1.21 -7.75
N GLY A 420 -17.61 -1.19 -8.66
CA GLY A 420 -17.79 -2.22 -9.68
C GLY A 420 -18.75 -3.33 -9.27
N LYS A 421 -18.64 -4.48 -9.95
CA LYS A 421 -19.55 -5.62 -9.75
C LYS A 421 -19.38 -6.21 -8.35
N LYS A 422 -20.50 -6.40 -7.62
CA LYS A 422 -20.52 -6.94 -6.23
C LYS A 422 -19.83 -6.03 -5.20
N ALA A 423 -19.61 -4.78 -5.50
CA ALA A 423 -19.02 -3.82 -4.54
C ALA A 423 -19.93 -3.56 -3.34
N ASP A 424 -21.24 -3.78 -3.48
CA ASP A 424 -22.26 -3.71 -2.43
C ASP A 424 -22.02 -4.67 -1.24
N LEU A 425 -21.16 -5.69 -1.41
CA LEU A 425 -20.71 -6.55 -0.33
C LEU A 425 -19.86 -5.80 0.72
N PHE A 426 -19.26 -4.66 0.35
CA PHE A 426 -18.35 -3.89 1.19
C PHE A 426 -19.03 -2.64 1.77
N GLN A 427 -20.04 -2.86 2.60
CA GLN A 427 -20.79 -1.81 3.30
C GLN A 427 -21.06 -2.19 4.76
N GLY A 428 -21.40 -1.20 5.59
CA GLY A 428 -21.54 -1.39 7.03
C GLY A 428 -20.19 -1.41 7.73
N MET A 429 -20.17 -1.78 9.00
CA MET A 429 -18.94 -1.97 9.77
C MET A 429 -18.49 -3.42 9.65
N ILE A 430 -17.23 -3.63 9.25
CA ILE A 430 -16.66 -4.96 9.04
C ILE A 430 -15.36 -5.14 9.84
N ASP A 431 -14.92 -6.38 9.96
CA ASP A 431 -13.56 -6.71 10.39
C ASP A 431 -12.70 -7.04 9.17
N ASN A 432 -11.37 -6.86 9.24
CA ASN A 432 -10.50 -7.13 8.10
C ASN A 432 -10.50 -8.63 7.70
N THR A 433 -10.89 -9.53 8.60
CA THR A 433 -11.10 -10.96 8.30
C THR A 433 -12.31 -11.23 7.41
N ASP A 434 -13.26 -10.28 7.30
CA ASP A 434 -14.43 -10.44 6.43
C ASP A 434 -14.08 -10.26 4.95
N ILE A 435 -12.98 -9.57 4.64
CA ILE A 435 -12.60 -9.21 3.27
C ILE A 435 -12.44 -10.45 2.38
N PRO A 436 -11.62 -11.45 2.70
CA PRO A 436 -11.49 -12.63 1.85
C PRO A 436 -12.77 -13.46 1.80
N GLY A 437 -13.54 -13.53 2.89
CA GLY A 437 -14.85 -14.19 2.90
C GLY A 437 -15.88 -13.56 1.95
N LYS A 438 -15.78 -12.23 1.71
CA LYS A 438 -16.60 -11.50 0.71
C LYS A 438 -16.06 -11.67 -0.71
N LEU A 439 -14.75 -11.82 -0.89
CA LEU A 439 -14.11 -12.01 -2.20
C LEU A 439 -14.23 -13.45 -2.70
N GLU A 440 -14.11 -14.44 -1.83
CA GLU A 440 -14.07 -15.85 -2.22
C GLU A 440 -15.30 -16.31 -3.03
N PRO A 441 -16.55 -15.99 -2.66
CA PRO A 441 -17.73 -16.41 -3.42
C PRO A 441 -17.80 -15.83 -4.84
N VAL A 442 -17.14 -14.68 -5.08
CA VAL A 442 -17.19 -13.97 -6.36
C VAL A 442 -16.01 -14.29 -7.30
N LEU A 443 -14.97 -14.99 -6.82
CA LEU A 443 -13.85 -15.50 -7.62
C LEU A 443 -14.23 -16.71 -8.53
#